data_ae2eabc9ed61f2308ff6b2600fed268f
#
_entry.id   ae2eabc9ed61f2308ff6b2600fed268f
#
_cell.length_a   1.000
_cell.length_b   1.000
_cell.length_c   1.000
_cell.angle_alpha   90.00
_cell.angle_beta   90.00
_cell.angle_gamma   90.00
#
_symmetry.space_group_name_H-M   'P 1'
#
loop_
_entity.id
_entity.type
_entity.pdbx_description
1 polymer ?
#
loop_
_entity_poly.entity_id
_entity_poly.type
_entity_poly.pdbx_seq_one_letter_code
_entity_poly.pdbx_strand_id
1 'polypeptide(L)'
;MDEILLIFYLWAARRKARAVALAEALSLLGDLQARASEKGPLSEQGGLFWILLPPENLEAARVRLARSGYTAAVDWLEPVLEPVGHKKRIRSPAKDALQWRHRWYRRHRLFEEDAEVMREGAPDRRTFLLETSAGNVRPVTGYRGDGGELSRRGLSVPDARLLVNLVAAEPGTLFLDPFAGVGGLIIEALASNYEVVSADWDPVLQHGLAHLGARHLVADARHLPFADETFDAIATEPPYHEEATPVVVEALDELYRVLKKGRRLAMLCATSQAGALRQQAASLGLRAVLDAAIDRKGLDVVVLVWLKVDE
;
A
#
# COMPACT_ATOMS: atom_id res chain seq x y z
N MET A 1 -29.16 6.58 -4.07
CA MET A 1 -28.57 6.85 -2.73
C MET A 1 -27.49 7.90 -2.92
N ASP A 2 -27.47 8.92 -2.11
CA ASP A 2 -26.47 10.00 -2.25
C ASP A 2 -25.14 9.50 -1.71
N GLU A 3 -24.18 9.25 -2.62
CA GLU A 3 -22.81 8.86 -2.23
C GLU A 3 -22.13 10.00 -1.46
N ILE A 4 -21.34 9.66 -0.46
CA ILE A 4 -20.47 10.60 0.24
C ILE A 4 -19.16 10.77 -0.52
N LEU A 5 -18.57 11.95 -0.42
CA LEU A 5 -17.26 12.26 -0.99
C LEU A 5 -16.20 12.18 0.07
N LEU A 6 -15.19 11.35 -0.15
CA LEU A 6 -13.96 11.29 0.62
C LEU A 6 -12.88 12.18 -0.03
N ILE A 7 -12.14 12.91 0.79
CA ILE A 7 -11.00 13.75 0.39
C ILE A 7 -9.74 13.15 0.99
N PHE A 8 -8.82 12.75 0.15
CA PHE A 8 -7.56 12.14 0.56
C PHE A 8 -6.42 13.16 0.53
N TYR A 9 -5.64 13.20 1.59
CA TYR A 9 -4.45 14.03 1.75
C TYR A 9 -3.23 13.14 1.76
N LEU A 10 -2.32 13.37 0.83
CA LEU A 10 -1.07 12.62 0.73
C LEU A 10 -0.02 13.16 1.70
N TRP A 11 0.87 12.28 2.13
CA TRP A 11 2.11 12.71 2.78
C TRP A 11 2.86 13.72 1.92
N ALA A 12 3.49 14.72 2.55
CA ALA A 12 4.22 15.77 1.83
C ALA A 12 5.29 15.19 0.88
N ALA A 13 5.98 14.13 1.31
CA ALA A 13 6.99 13.43 0.52
C ALA A 13 6.40 12.58 -0.63
N ARG A 14 5.09 12.37 -0.68
CA ARG A 14 4.39 11.51 -1.66
C ARG A 14 3.40 12.26 -2.56
N ARG A 15 3.41 13.58 -2.55
CA ARG A 15 2.46 14.41 -3.34
C ARG A 15 2.47 14.11 -4.84
N LYS A 16 3.62 13.71 -5.40
CA LYS A 16 3.75 13.34 -6.81
C LYS A 16 3.22 11.94 -7.12
N ALA A 17 3.02 11.09 -6.12
CA ALA A 17 2.57 9.70 -6.27
C ALA A 17 1.04 9.54 -6.19
N ARG A 18 0.27 10.54 -6.65
CA ARG A 18 -1.20 10.56 -6.57
C ARG A 18 -1.85 9.33 -7.19
N ALA A 19 -1.39 8.91 -8.37
CA ALA A 19 -1.95 7.74 -9.06
C ALA A 19 -1.77 6.45 -8.25
N VAL A 20 -0.59 6.29 -7.63
CA VAL A 20 -0.26 5.15 -6.78
C VAL A 20 -1.10 5.14 -5.52
N ALA A 21 -1.24 6.29 -4.84
CA ALA A 21 -2.05 6.43 -3.64
C ALA A 21 -3.55 6.21 -3.91
N LEU A 22 -4.05 6.66 -5.08
CA LEU A 22 -5.42 6.37 -5.50
C LEU A 22 -5.63 4.87 -5.75
N ALA A 23 -4.68 4.20 -6.41
CA ALA A 23 -4.73 2.76 -6.63
C ALA A 23 -4.70 1.98 -5.31
N GLU A 24 -3.87 2.41 -4.35
CA GLU A 24 -3.84 1.86 -2.99
C GLU A 24 -5.20 1.99 -2.30
N ALA A 25 -5.75 3.20 -2.27
CA ALA A 25 -7.05 3.47 -1.62
C ALA A 25 -8.18 2.64 -2.24
N LEU A 26 -8.23 2.54 -3.57
CA LEU A 26 -9.22 1.71 -4.28
C LEU A 26 -9.01 0.21 -4.01
N SER A 27 -7.78 -0.26 -3.83
CA SER A 27 -7.49 -1.64 -3.44
C SER A 27 -7.99 -1.96 -2.04
N LEU A 28 -7.81 -1.04 -1.09
CA LEU A 28 -8.32 -1.16 0.27
C LEU A 28 -9.86 -1.14 0.35
N LEU A 29 -10.51 -0.41 -0.55
CA LEU A 29 -11.95 -0.19 -0.55
C LEU A 29 -12.71 -1.07 -1.57
N GLY A 30 -12.05 -2.03 -2.21
CA GLY A 30 -12.50 -2.71 -3.43
C GLY A 30 -13.93 -3.25 -3.39
N ASP A 31 -14.35 -3.92 -2.32
CA ASP A 31 -15.70 -4.50 -2.15
C ASP A 31 -16.73 -3.49 -1.58
N LEU A 32 -16.29 -2.30 -1.17
CA LEU A 32 -17.17 -1.26 -0.59
C LEU A 32 -17.82 -0.38 -1.67
N GLN A 33 -17.81 -0.78 -2.93
CA GLN A 33 -18.38 -0.04 -4.07
C GLN A 33 -17.79 1.38 -4.20
N ALA A 34 -16.57 1.58 -3.75
CA ALA A 34 -15.85 2.83 -3.85
C ALA A 34 -15.41 3.09 -5.29
N ARG A 35 -15.49 4.35 -5.73
CA ARG A 35 -15.03 4.75 -7.07
C ARG A 35 -14.31 6.09 -7.05
N ALA A 36 -13.29 6.23 -7.90
CA ALA A 36 -12.58 7.48 -8.06
C ALA A 36 -13.54 8.58 -8.56
N SER A 37 -13.35 9.80 -8.04
CA SER A 37 -13.99 11.00 -8.58
C SER A 37 -12.94 11.87 -9.26
N GLU A 38 -13.22 12.30 -10.48
CA GLU A 38 -12.32 13.19 -11.23
C GLU A 38 -12.25 14.59 -10.63
N LYS A 39 -13.31 15.00 -9.94
CA LYS A 39 -13.49 16.35 -9.41
C LYS A 39 -13.92 16.31 -7.94
N GLY A 40 -13.39 17.25 -7.18
CA GLY A 40 -13.76 17.45 -5.79
C GLY A 40 -13.45 18.88 -5.34
N PRO A 41 -13.82 19.25 -4.11
CA PRO A 41 -13.44 20.53 -3.53
C PRO A 41 -11.92 20.58 -3.32
N LEU A 42 -11.37 21.79 -3.25
CA LEU A 42 -9.94 22.05 -3.00
C LEU A 42 -9.02 21.54 -4.15
N SER A 43 -9.53 21.41 -5.36
CA SER A 43 -8.83 20.82 -6.52
C SER A 43 -7.51 21.50 -6.92
N GLU A 44 -7.28 22.75 -6.51
CA GLU A 44 -6.07 23.51 -6.81
C GLU A 44 -4.89 23.18 -5.88
N GLN A 45 -5.14 22.45 -4.77
CA GLN A 45 -4.10 22.03 -3.85
C GLN A 45 -3.48 20.72 -4.33
N GLY A 46 -2.23 20.73 -4.78
CA GLY A 46 -1.51 19.53 -5.23
C GLY A 46 -1.47 18.45 -4.15
N GLY A 47 -1.61 17.18 -4.56
CA GLY A 47 -1.54 16.03 -3.68
C GLY A 47 -2.88 15.61 -3.06
N LEU A 48 -4.01 16.04 -3.63
CA LEU A 48 -5.34 15.57 -3.25
C LEU A 48 -5.92 14.64 -4.31
N PHE A 49 -6.76 13.71 -3.85
CA PHE A 49 -7.67 12.96 -4.72
C PHE A 49 -8.97 12.65 -3.98
N TRP A 50 -9.97 12.17 -4.70
CA TRP A 50 -11.32 11.99 -4.19
C TRP A 50 -11.86 10.62 -4.56
N ILE A 51 -12.62 10.07 -3.63
CA ILE A 51 -13.33 8.80 -3.82
C ILE A 51 -14.78 9.02 -3.39
N LEU A 52 -15.70 8.48 -4.17
CA LEU A 52 -17.11 8.39 -3.83
C LEU A 52 -17.38 7.03 -3.19
N LEU A 53 -18.17 7.03 -2.12
CA LEU A 53 -18.45 5.85 -1.30
C LEU A 53 -19.92 5.86 -0.86
N PRO A 54 -20.63 4.72 -0.88
CA PRO A 54 -21.92 4.59 -0.22
C PRO A 54 -21.84 4.92 1.27
N PRO A 55 -22.80 5.68 1.84
CA PRO A 55 -22.73 6.14 3.23
C PRO A 55 -22.65 5.00 4.25
N GLU A 56 -23.31 3.88 3.98
CA GLU A 56 -23.32 2.69 4.83
C GLU A 56 -21.93 2.05 5.01
N ASN A 57 -21.02 2.32 4.09
CA ASN A 57 -19.67 1.75 4.10
C ASN A 57 -18.61 2.65 4.77
N LEU A 58 -19.04 3.81 5.33
CA LEU A 58 -18.11 4.81 5.87
C LEU A 58 -17.24 4.25 7.01
N GLU A 59 -17.83 3.49 7.95
CA GLU A 59 -17.07 2.93 9.07
C GLU A 59 -16.10 1.82 8.62
N ALA A 60 -16.55 0.96 7.72
CA ALA A 60 -15.66 -0.04 7.12
C ALA A 60 -14.49 0.61 6.37
N ALA A 61 -14.75 1.69 5.64
CA ALA A 61 -13.71 2.46 4.96
C ALA A 61 -12.72 3.06 5.96
N ARG A 62 -13.18 3.62 7.09
CA ARG A 62 -12.33 4.15 8.15
C ARG A 62 -11.32 3.12 8.65
N VAL A 63 -11.79 1.92 8.96
CA VAL A 63 -10.94 0.83 9.46
C VAL A 63 -9.89 0.42 8.44
N ARG A 64 -10.28 0.28 7.16
CA ARG A 64 -9.36 -0.16 6.10
C ARG A 64 -8.34 0.91 5.73
N LEU A 65 -8.77 2.17 5.64
CA LEU A 65 -7.90 3.30 5.29
C LEU A 65 -6.85 3.62 6.35
N ALA A 66 -7.05 3.20 7.60
CA ALA A 66 -6.03 3.29 8.64
C ALA A 66 -4.73 2.53 8.30
N ARG A 67 -4.77 1.66 7.30
CA ARG A 67 -3.58 0.92 6.81
C ARG A 67 -2.93 1.53 5.56
N SER A 68 -3.38 2.69 5.10
CA SER A 68 -2.77 3.36 3.95
C SER A 68 -1.30 3.66 4.19
N GLY A 69 -0.46 3.42 3.17
CA GLY A 69 0.95 3.78 3.21
C GLY A 69 1.22 5.21 2.74
N TYR A 70 0.45 5.68 1.76
CA TYR A 70 0.70 6.98 1.12
C TYR A 70 -0.28 8.09 1.51
N THR A 71 -1.36 7.76 2.20
CA THR A 71 -2.36 8.70 2.67
C THR A 71 -2.07 9.13 4.10
N ALA A 72 -1.94 10.44 4.34
CA ALA A 72 -1.74 11.01 5.66
C ALA A 72 -3.05 11.21 6.42
N ALA A 73 -4.12 11.56 5.71
CA ALA A 73 -5.43 11.79 6.31
C ALA A 73 -6.55 11.65 5.28
N VAL A 74 -7.74 11.37 5.75
CA VAL A 74 -8.97 11.34 4.94
C VAL A 74 -10.06 12.11 5.65
N ASP A 75 -10.70 13.01 4.93
CA ASP A 75 -11.93 13.68 5.38
C ASP A 75 -13.13 13.17 4.59
N TRP A 76 -14.32 13.22 5.18
CA TRP A 76 -15.56 13.00 4.46
C TRP A 76 -16.47 14.22 4.55
N LEU A 77 -17.36 14.39 3.56
CA LEU A 77 -18.26 15.52 3.44
C LEU A 77 -19.67 15.13 3.80
N GLU A 78 -20.20 15.77 4.86
CA GLU A 78 -21.61 15.70 5.23
C GLU A 78 -22.36 16.86 4.56
N PRO A 79 -23.40 16.60 3.74
CA PRO A 79 -24.29 17.65 3.24
C PRO A 79 -24.97 18.37 4.40
N VAL A 80 -24.92 19.69 4.42
CA VAL A 80 -25.62 20.52 5.41
C VAL A 80 -26.57 21.48 4.70
N LEU A 81 -27.70 21.77 5.31
CA LEU A 81 -28.57 22.86 4.89
C LEU A 81 -27.78 24.16 4.98
N GLU A 82 -28.06 25.13 4.09
CA GLU A 82 -27.39 26.43 4.13
C GLU A 82 -27.32 26.92 5.59
N PRO A 83 -26.14 27.37 6.03
CA PRO A 83 -26.05 27.96 7.36
C PRO A 83 -26.99 29.18 7.39
N VAL A 84 -28.09 29.07 8.10
CA VAL A 84 -29.06 30.15 8.28
C VAL A 84 -28.36 31.30 9.00
N GLY A 85 -27.70 32.15 8.23
CA GLY A 85 -27.06 33.36 8.73
C GLY A 85 -28.11 34.44 8.88
N HIS A 86 -28.44 34.82 10.12
CA HIS A 86 -29.06 36.10 10.38
C HIS A 86 -28.18 37.21 9.76
N LYS A 87 -28.78 38.07 8.95
CA LYS A 87 -28.23 39.13 8.09
C LYS A 87 -27.34 40.18 8.74
N LYS A 88 -26.76 39.98 9.91
CA LYS A 88 -25.86 40.98 10.55
C LYS A 88 -24.71 40.33 11.33
N ARG A 89 -23.67 39.99 10.71
CA ARG A 89 -22.34 39.49 11.08
C ARG A 89 -22.11 38.07 10.58
N ILE A 90 -21.61 37.99 9.36
CA ILE A 90 -20.89 36.80 8.89
C ILE A 90 -19.64 36.68 9.76
N ARG A 91 -19.73 35.94 10.86
CA ARG A 91 -18.55 35.29 11.44
C ARG A 91 -18.12 34.28 10.38
N SER A 92 -16.84 34.24 10.11
CA SER A 92 -16.25 33.26 9.20
C SER A 92 -16.99 31.91 9.30
N PRO A 93 -17.38 31.28 8.17
CA PRO A 93 -17.94 29.96 8.23
C PRO A 93 -17.06 29.10 9.13
N ALA A 94 -17.64 28.21 9.93
CA ALA A 94 -16.87 27.32 10.79
C ALA A 94 -15.71 26.77 9.97
N LYS A 95 -14.51 26.69 10.54
CA LYS A 95 -13.29 26.25 9.83
C LYS A 95 -13.48 24.98 8.99
N ASP A 96 -14.55 24.23 9.27
CA ASP A 96 -14.89 22.97 8.68
C ASP A 96 -15.99 23.02 7.60
N ALA A 97 -16.57 24.22 7.31
CA ALA A 97 -17.58 24.38 6.28
C ALA A 97 -16.94 24.68 4.92
N LEU A 98 -17.38 24.00 3.87
CA LEU A 98 -16.97 24.28 2.50
C LEU A 98 -18.15 24.24 1.55
N GLN A 99 -18.08 25.02 0.46
CA GLN A 99 -19.07 25.02 -0.61
C GLN A 99 -18.51 24.27 -1.82
N TRP A 100 -19.30 23.31 -2.33
CA TRP A 100 -18.96 22.56 -3.53
C TRP A 100 -20.22 22.23 -4.34
N ARG A 101 -20.19 22.42 -5.66
CA ARG A 101 -21.34 22.23 -6.56
C ARG A 101 -22.63 22.91 -6.08
N HIS A 102 -22.52 24.16 -5.61
CA HIS A 102 -23.65 24.98 -5.10
C HIS A 102 -24.33 24.43 -3.83
N ARG A 103 -23.71 23.46 -3.14
CA ARG A 103 -24.17 22.95 -1.84
C ARG A 103 -23.17 23.22 -0.76
N TRP A 104 -23.62 23.32 0.49
CA TRP A 104 -22.78 23.45 1.66
C TRP A 104 -22.54 22.07 2.27
N TYR A 105 -21.31 21.87 2.73
CA TYR A 105 -20.85 20.66 3.38
C TYR A 105 -20.10 21.01 4.66
N ARG A 106 -20.26 20.15 5.67
CA ARG A 106 -19.37 20.09 6.83
C ARG A 106 -18.31 19.01 6.56
N ARG A 107 -17.06 19.35 6.82
CA ARG A 107 -15.96 18.43 6.67
C ARG A 107 -15.69 17.75 8.00
N HIS A 108 -15.60 16.43 8.00
CA HIS A 108 -15.28 15.60 9.15
C HIS A 108 -14.02 14.80 8.88
N ARG A 109 -13.14 14.68 9.88
CA ARG A 109 -12.00 13.80 9.82
C ARG A 109 -12.48 12.35 9.93
N LEU A 110 -12.20 11.54 8.90
CA LEU A 110 -12.47 10.10 8.90
C LEU A 110 -11.29 9.34 9.49
N PHE A 111 -10.09 9.69 9.03
CA PHE A 111 -8.84 9.06 9.41
C PHE A 111 -7.71 10.09 9.36
N GLU A 112 -6.80 10.00 10.30
CA GLU A 112 -5.53 10.71 10.30
C GLU A 112 -4.48 9.77 10.89
N GLU A 113 -3.38 9.56 10.18
CA GLU A 113 -2.30 8.74 10.71
C GLU A 113 -1.66 9.45 11.90
N ASP A 114 -1.62 8.76 13.02
CA ASP A 114 -0.96 9.27 14.21
C ASP A 114 0.55 9.12 14.05
N ALA A 115 1.18 10.20 13.58
CA ALA A 115 2.62 10.27 13.42
C ALA A 115 3.37 10.14 14.76
N GLU A 116 2.69 10.33 15.89
CA GLU A 116 3.29 10.19 17.22
C GLU A 116 3.40 8.72 17.63
N VAL A 117 2.41 7.89 17.34
CA VAL A 117 2.47 6.43 17.59
C VAL A 117 3.65 5.80 16.85
N MET A 118 3.94 6.25 15.62
CA MET A 118 5.12 5.79 14.88
C MET A 118 6.45 6.29 15.47
N ARG A 119 6.46 7.36 16.26
CA ARG A 119 7.66 7.92 16.90
C ARG A 119 7.88 7.40 18.32
N GLU A 120 6.83 7.23 19.09
CA GLU A 120 6.91 6.77 20.49
C GLU A 120 7.21 5.28 20.62
N GLY A 121 6.85 4.46 19.62
CA GLY A 121 7.07 3.02 19.66
C GLY A 121 8.50 2.55 19.48
N ALA A 122 9.46 3.45 19.23
CA ALA A 122 10.83 3.05 18.88
C ALA A 122 11.90 3.92 19.55
N PRO A 123 12.11 3.83 20.86
CA PRO A 123 13.22 4.52 21.50
C PRO A 123 14.59 4.06 20.96
N ASP A 124 14.67 2.84 20.44
CA ASP A 124 15.88 2.27 19.83
C ASP A 124 15.81 2.17 18.29
N ARG A 125 14.76 2.71 17.65
CA ARG A 125 14.50 2.67 16.20
C ARG A 125 14.45 1.27 15.57
N ARG A 126 14.34 0.21 16.37
CA ARG A 126 14.30 -1.19 15.93
C ARG A 126 12.98 -1.87 16.26
N THR A 127 12.16 -1.24 17.08
CA THR A 127 10.87 -1.77 17.49
C THR A 127 9.76 -1.10 16.70
N PHE A 128 8.92 -1.89 16.05
CA PHE A 128 7.74 -1.43 15.33
C PHE A 128 6.49 -1.89 16.08
N LEU A 129 5.46 -1.08 16.03
CA LEU A 129 4.16 -1.48 16.53
C LEU A 129 3.39 -2.13 15.38
N LEU A 130 3.12 -3.42 15.49
CA LEU A 130 2.19 -4.12 14.60
C LEU A 130 0.80 -4.03 15.19
N GLU A 131 -0.09 -3.35 14.48
CA GLU A 131 -1.52 -3.40 14.75
C GLU A 131 -2.16 -4.46 13.85
N THR A 132 -2.79 -5.45 14.47
CA THR A 132 -3.55 -6.47 13.75
C THR A 132 -4.95 -5.93 13.41
N SER A 133 -5.63 -6.54 12.45
CA SER A 133 -7.02 -6.20 12.11
C SER A 133 -8.00 -6.39 13.28
N ALA A 134 -7.61 -7.13 14.34
CA ALA A 134 -8.35 -7.26 15.59
C ALA A 134 -8.07 -6.12 16.57
N GLY A 135 -7.31 -5.08 16.17
CA GLY A 135 -6.95 -3.96 17.03
C GLY A 135 -5.89 -4.27 18.09
N ASN A 136 -5.26 -5.45 18.03
CA ASN A 136 -4.17 -5.79 18.93
C ASN A 136 -2.88 -5.14 18.43
N VAL A 137 -2.24 -4.35 19.30
CA VAL A 137 -0.94 -3.75 19.03
C VAL A 137 0.13 -4.57 19.75
N ARG A 138 1.15 -5.02 19.03
CA ARG A 138 2.31 -5.67 19.63
C ARG A 138 3.60 -5.06 19.14
N PRO A 139 4.61 -4.85 20.01
CA PRO A 139 5.93 -4.44 19.58
C PRO A 139 6.62 -5.61 18.85
N VAL A 140 7.22 -5.32 17.69
CA VAL A 140 8.05 -6.26 16.95
C VAL A 140 9.41 -5.63 16.74
N THR A 141 10.45 -6.28 17.24
CA THR A 141 11.81 -5.89 16.96
C THR A 141 12.17 -6.39 15.56
N GLY A 142 12.42 -5.47 14.65
CA GLY A 142 12.68 -5.78 13.23
C GLY A 142 13.91 -5.07 12.69
N TYR A 143 14.35 -5.50 11.54
CA TYR A 143 15.49 -4.97 10.80
C TYR A 143 15.17 -3.71 10.00
N ARG A 144 14.11 -3.00 10.30
CA ARG A 144 13.80 -1.74 9.61
C ARG A 144 14.78 -0.65 10.02
N GLY A 145 15.90 -0.83 9.57
CA GLY A 145 16.84 0.03 9.02
C GLY A 145 17.34 1.25 9.72
N ASP A 146 17.79 1.16 10.97
CA ASP A 146 18.38 2.33 11.59
C ASP A 146 19.72 2.06 12.28
N GLY A 147 20.73 1.73 11.54
CA GLY A 147 22.07 1.78 12.14
C GLY A 147 23.07 0.67 11.81
N GLY A 148 22.99 0.06 10.65
CA GLY A 148 23.99 -0.85 10.17
C GLY A 148 23.93 -1.01 8.64
N GLU A 149 24.81 -1.80 8.06
CA GLU A 149 24.78 -2.07 6.63
C GLU A 149 23.45 -2.67 6.15
N LEU A 150 22.79 -3.47 6.99
CA LEU A 150 21.47 -4.06 6.72
C LEU A 150 20.34 -3.02 6.78
N SER A 151 20.51 -1.94 7.54
CA SER A 151 19.52 -0.87 7.70
C SER A 151 19.23 -0.11 6.39
N ARG A 152 20.23 0.00 5.55
CA ARG A 152 20.09 0.67 4.24
C ARG A 152 19.33 -0.16 3.20
N ARG A 153 19.09 -1.44 3.48
CA ARG A 153 18.44 -2.39 2.58
C ARG A 153 16.95 -2.59 2.88
N GLY A 154 16.44 -2.02 3.95
CA GLY A 154 15.04 -2.18 4.34
C GLY A 154 14.09 -1.27 3.56
N LEU A 155 12.95 -1.82 3.14
CA LEU A 155 11.85 -1.05 2.57
C LEU A 155 11.22 -0.17 3.65
N SER A 156 10.89 1.09 3.31
CA SER A 156 10.23 1.98 4.26
C SER A 156 8.82 1.48 4.59
N VAL A 157 8.32 1.76 5.80
CA VAL A 157 6.96 1.36 6.22
C VAL A 157 5.88 1.80 5.22
N PRO A 158 5.85 3.05 4.74
CA PRO A 158 4.85 3.47 3.77
C PRO A 158 4.92 2.69 2.45
N ASP A 159 6.12 2.40 1.96
CA ASP A 159 6.30 1.67 0.70
C ASP A 159 5.94 0.18 0.86
N ALA A 160 6.25 -0.43 2.01
CA ALA A 160 5.87 -1.80 2.31
C ALA A 160 4.33 -1.95 2.43
N ARG A 161 3.66 -1.03 3.14
CA ARG A 161 2.20 -0.97 3.22
C ARG A 161 1.57 -0.82 1.86
N LEU A 162 2.10 0.10 1.06
CA LEU A 162 1.63 0.30 -0.30
C LEU A 162 1.60 -1.01 -1.10
N LEU A 163 2.73 -1.73 -1.16
CA LEU A 163 2.82 -2.97 -1.93
C LEU A 163 1.88 -4.05 -1.40
N VAL A 164 1.81 -4.21 -0.07
CA VAL A 164 0.90 -5.17 0.58
C VAL A 164 -0.56 -4.82 0.32
N ASN A 165 -0.93 -3.54 0.30
CA ASN A 165 -2.31 -3.10 0.00
C ASN A 165 -2.67 -3.28 -1.48
N LEU A 166 -1.71 -3.09 -2.40
CA LEU A 166 -1.95 -3.18 -3.85
C LEU A 166 -2.25 -4.60 -4.34
N VAL A 167 -1.87 -5.64 -3.61
CA VAL A 167 -2.25 -7.03 -3.98
C VAL A 167 -3.74 -7.28 -3.83
N ALA A 168 -4.45 -6.48 -3.03
CA ALA A 168 -5.91 -6.50 -2.86
C ALA A 168 -6.47 -7.91 -2.56
N ALA A 169 -5.78 -8.67 -1.72
CA ALA A 169 -6.22 -9.98 -1.28
C ALA A 169 -6.89 -9.91 0.10
N GLU A 170 -7.73 -10.90 0.39
CA GLU A 170 -8.46 -10.95 1.66
C GLU A 170 -7.55 -11.39 2.82
N PRO A 171 -7.78 -10.89 4.04
CA PRO A 171 -7.10 -11.38 5.24
C PRO A 171 -7.25 -12.90 5.40
N GLY A 172 -6.21 -13.57 5.91
CA GLY A 172 -6.18 -15.02 6.08
C GLY A 172 -5.76 -15.80 4.83
N THR A 173 -5.52 -15.13 3.70
CA THR A 173 -5.03 -15.78 2.48
C THR A 173 -3.50 -15.88 2.47
N LEU A 174 -2.97 -16.74 1.59
CA LEU A 174 -1.55 -17.05 1.54
C LEU A 174 -0.78 -16.02 0.72
N PHE A 175 0.17 -15.36 1.36
CA PHE A 175 0.99 -14.30 0.80
C PHE A 175 2.44 -14.76 0.65
N LEU A 176 3.10 -14.36 -0.46
CA LEU A 176 4.51 -14.62 -0.71
C LEU A 176 5.32 -13.33 -0.89
N ASP A 177 6.48 -13.28 -0.22
CA ASP A 177 7.58 -12.38 -0.57
C ASP A 177 8.82 -13.21 -0.95
N PRO A 178 9.16 -13.32 -2.26
CA PRO A 178 10.26 -14.17 -2.75
C PRO A 178 11.63 -13.50 -2.74
N PHE A 179 11.72 -12.20 -2.38
CA PHE A 179 12.95 -11.45 -2.17
C PHE A 179 12.89 -10.77 -0.80
N ALA A 180 12.74 -11.58 0.25
CA ALA A 180 12.37 -11.15 1.59
C ALA A 180 13.31 -10.12 2.22
N GLY A 181 14.59 -10.13 1.85
CA GLY A 181 15.57 -9.21 2.39
C GLY A 181 15.54 -9.19 3.91
N VAL A 182 15.37 -8.02 4.49
CA VAL A 182 15.28 -7.84 5.94
C VAL A 182 13.85 -7.87 6.50
N GLY A 183 12.86 -8.29 5.70
CA GLY A 183 11.50 -8.57 6.16
C GLY A 183 10.55 -7.38 6.20
N GLY A 184 10.84 -6.31 5.48
CA GLY A 184 9.97 -5.13 5.45
C GLY A 184 8.53 -5.42 5.03
N LEU A 185 8.35 -6.18 3.95
CA LEU A 185 7.04 -6.61 3.46
C LEU A 185 6.40 -7.65 4.38
N ILE A 186 7.19 -8.56 4.94
CA ILE A 186 6.71 -9.61 5.84
C ILE A 186 5.98 -9.01 7.03
N ILE A 187 6.56 -7.98 7.66
CA ILE A 187 5.98 -7.30 8.83
C ILE A 187 4.61 -6.71 8.48
N GLU A 188 4.49 -6.02 7.35
CA GLU A 188 3.22 -5.41 6.94
C GLU A 188 2.19 -6.44 6.46
N ALA A 189 2.62 -7.53 5.83
CA ALA A 189 1.75 -8.62 5.44
C ALA A 189 1.16 -9.35 6.66
N LEU A 190 1.99 -9.65 7.68
CA LEU A 190 1.52 -10.19 8.96
C LEU A 190 0.55 -9.25 9.66
N ALA A 191 0.82 -7.94 9.66
CA ALA A 191 -0.07 -6.92 10.21
C ALA A 191 -1.39 -6.81 9.43
N SER A 192 -1.41 -7.24 8.16
CA SER A 192 -2.61 -7.36 7.32
C SER A 192 -3.36 -8.68 7.52
N ASN A 193 -2.92 -9.51 8.49
CA ASN A 193 -3.45 -10.85 8.76
C ASN A 193 -3.33 -11.83 7.59
N TYR A 194 -2.30 -11.73 6.76
CA TYR A 194 -1.99 -12.78 5.79
C TYR A 194 -1.28 -13.96 6.47
N GLU A 195 -1.45 -15.15 5.90
CA GLU A 195 -0.55 -16.26 6.14
C GLU A 195 0.71 -16.06 5.29
N VAL A 196 1.83 -15.68 5.92
CA VAL A 196 3.01 -15.22 5.22
C VAL A 196 4.03 -16.34 5.02
N VAL A 197 4.41 -16.53 3.77
CA VAL A 197 5.58 -17.28 3.35
C VAL A 197 6.59 -16.31 2.75
N SER A 198 7.85 -16.47 3.08
CA SER A 198 8.92 -15.65 2.54
C SER A 198 10.09 -16.50 2.07
N ALA A 199 10.78 -16.06 1.05
CA ALA A 199 12.00 -16.69 0.56
C ALA A 199 13.09 -15.64 0.33
N ASP A 200 14.32 -16.04 0.53
CA ASP A 200 15.48 -15.28 0.08
C ASP A 200 16.62 -16.27 -0.21
N TRP A 201 17.47 -15.96 -1.18
CA TRP A 201 18.59 -16.81 -1.52
C TRP A 201 19.75 -16.70 -0.53
N ASP A 202 19.82 -15.61 0.26
CA ASP A 202 20.86 -15.35 1.24
C ASP A 202 20.55 -16.03 2.59
N PRO A 203 21.28 -17.11 2.96
CA PRO A 203 21.01 -17.83 4.20
C PRO A 203 21.31 -17.02 5.47
N VAL A 204 22.08 -15.91 5.38
CA VAL A 204 22.38 -15.04 6.52
C VAL A 204 21.12 -14.36 7.05
N LEU A 205 20.15 -14.07 6.17
CA LEU A 205 18.89 -13.40 6.53
C LEU A 205 17.94 -14.29 7.34
N GLN A 206 18.09 -15.61 7.25
CA GLN A 206 17.21 -16.58 7.91
C GLN A 206 17.09 -16.35 9.43
N HIS A 207 18.19 -16.02 10.08
CA HIS A 207 18.20 -15.80 11.55
C HIS A 207 17.30 -14.63 11.97
N GLY A 208 17.32 -13.53 11.20
CA GLY A 208 16.47 -12.38 11.48
C GLY A 208 15.01 -12.63 11.14
N LEU A 209 14.75 -13.29 10.03
CA LEU A 209 13.41 -13.55 9.52
C LEU A 209 12.64 -14.59 10.35
N ALA A 210 13.33 -15.58 10.94
CA ALA A 210 12.72 -16.61 11.77
C ALA A 210 11.95 -16.04 12.98
N HIS A 211 12.31 -14.84 13.46
CA HIS A 211 11.65 -14.19 14.59
C HIS A 211 10.40 -13.39 14.21
N LEU A 212 10.14 -13.18 12.93
CA LEU A 212 9.00 -12.37 12.46
C LEU A 212 7.67 -13.10 12.47
N GLY A 213 7.67 -14.43 12.62
CA GLY A 213 6.45 -15.24 12.66
C GLY A 213 5.93 -15.68 11.29
N ALA A 214 6.66 -15.41 10.21
CA ALA A 214 6.42 -15.96 8.88
C ALA A 214 7.13 -17.30 8.68
N ARG A 215 6.65 -18.12 7.76
CA ARG A 215 7.38 -19.30 7.28
C ARG A 215 8.44 -18.85 6.29
N HIS A 216 9.70 -18.84 6.71
CA HIS A 216 10.83 -18.45 5.87
C HIS A 216 11.61 -19.66 5.35
N LEU A 217 12.03 -19.61 4.09
CA LEU A 217 12.90 -20.61 3.48
C LEU A 217 14.05 -19.93 2.70
N VAL A 218 15.20 -20.60 2.67
CA VAL A 218 16.31 -20.19 1.80
C VAL A 218 16.06 -20.80 0.42
N ALA A 219 15.76 -19.96 -0.57
CA ALA A 219 15.46 -20.40 -1.92
C ALA A 219 15.78 -19.34 -2.97
N ASP A 220 16.06 -19.77 -4.17
CA ASP A 220 16.17 -18.91 -5.35
C ASP A 220 14.75 -18.61 -5.88
N ALA A 221 14.42 -17.33 -6.04
CA ALA A 221 13.12 -16.89 -6.54
C ALA A 221 12.79 -17.41 -7.96
N ARG A 222 13.80 -17.90 -8.70
CA ARG A 222 13.63 -18.53 -10.02
C ARG A 222 13.20 -19.98 -9.94
N HIS A 223 13.29 -20.62 -8.77
CA HIS A 223 13.00 -22.04 -8.54
C HIS A 223 12.40 -22.23 -7.15
N LEU A 224 11.14 -21.82 -6.98
CA LEU A 224 10.45 -21.91 -5.69
C LEU A 224 9.89 -23.33 -5.47
N PRO A 225 10.05 -23.93 -4.28
CA PRO A 225 9.62 -25.29 -3.99
C PRO A 225 8.10 -25.38 -3.70
N PHE A 226 7.28 -24.70 -4.49
CA PHE A 226 5.83 -24.65 -4.34
C PHE A 226 5.14 -25.18 -5.60
N ALA A 227 3.95 -25.72 -5.43
CA ALA A 227 3.09 -26.11 -6.55
C ALA A 227 2.59 -24.86 -7.32
N ASP A 228 2.12 -25.10 -8.54
CA ASP A 228 1.43 -24.08 -9.33
C ASP A 228 0.23 -23.55 -8.56
N GLU A 229 -0.07 -22.26 -8.75
CA GLU A 229 -1.26 -21.62 -8.19
C GLU A 229 -1.42 -21.80 -6.67
N THR A 230 -0.31 -21.67 -5.93
CA THR A 230 -0.29 -21.82 -4.47
C THR A 230 -0.71 -20.53 -3.77
N PHE A 231 -0.24 -19.36 -4.23
CA PHE A 231 -0.37 -18.10 -3.49
C PHE A 231 -1.54 -17.23 -3.96
N ASP A 232 -2.22 -16.61 -2.99
CA ASP A 232 -3.31 -15.67 -3.25
C ASP A 232 -2.80 -14.25 -3.49
N ALA A 233 -1.59 -13.93 -3.05
CA ALA A 233 -0.96 -12.63 -3.18
C ALA A 233 0.55 -12.75 -3.23
N ILE A 234 1.19 -11.95 -4.08
CA ILE A 234 2.65 -11.80 -4.11
C ILE A 234 2.96 -10.31 -4.08
N ALA A 235 3.81 -9.88 -3.13
CA ALA A 235 4.41 -8.55 -3.17
C ALA A 235 5.91 -8.65 -2.87
N THR A 236 6.71 -7.86 -3.60
CA THR A 236 8.16 -8.00 -3.48
C THR A 236 8.93 -6.76 -3.92
N GLU A 237 10.14 -6.61 -3.38
CA GLU A 237 11.12 -5.60 -3.74
C GLU A 237 12.45 -6.29 -4.10
N PRO A 238 12.67 -6.67 -5.38
CA PRO A 238 13.92 -7.29 -5.80
C PRO A 238 15.10 -6.30 -5.78
N PRO A 239 16.35 -6.78 -5.87
CA PRO A 239 17.53 -5.93 -5.94
C PRO A 239 17.49 -4.97 -7.14
N TYR A 240 17.95 -3.71 -6.95
CA TYR A 240 17.86 -2.64 -7.94
C TYR A 240 19.08 -2.52 -8.88
N HIS A 241 20.17 -3.20 -8.59
CA HIS A 241 21.38 -3.13 -9.41
C HIS A 241 21.15 -3.82 -10.77
N GLU A 242 21.77 -3.29 -11.80
CA GLU A 242 21.52 -3.70 -13.19
C GLU A 242 21.82 -5.18 -13.44
N GLU A 243 22.85 -5.70 -12.79
CA GLU A 243 23.26 -7.11 -12.90
C GLU A 243 22.21 -8.08 -12.37
N ALA A 244 21.31 -7.64 -11.50
CA ALA A 244 20.20 -8.46 -11.01
C ALA A 244 19.04 -8.55 -12.01
N THR A 245 18.99 -7.70 -13.03
CA THR A 245 17.86 -7.65 -13.96
C THR A 245 17.52 -9.01 -14.59
N PRO A 246 18.46 -9.80 -15.10
CA PRO A 246 18.14 -11.12 -15.64
C PRO A 246 17.46 -12.05 -14.61
N VAL A 247 17.99 -12.07 -13.38
CA VAL A 247 17.45 -12.88 -12.29
C VAL A 247 16.02 -12.47 -11.93
N VAL A 248 15.75 -11.15 -11.87
CA VAL A 248 14.42 -10.63 -11.55
C VAL A 248 13.41 -10.91 -12.66
N VAL A 249 13.84 -10.84 -13.92
CA VAL A 249 13.00 -11.18 -15.08
C VAL A 249 12.69 -12.68 -15.12
N GLU A 250 13.69 -13.55 -14.94
CA GLU A 250 13.48 -15.00 -14.85
C GLU A 250 12.58 -15.39 -13.66
N ALA A 251 12.77 -14.71 -12.51
CA ALA A 251 11.91 -14.94 -11.36
C ALA A 251 10.44 -14.66 -11.65
N LEU A 252 10.12 -13.70 -12.54
CA LEU A 252 8.74 -13.38 -12.88
C LEU A 252 7.97 -14.56 -13.47
N ASP A 253 8.64 -15.47 -14.22
CA ASP A 253 8.03 -16.72 -14.73
C ASP A 253 7.59 -17.61 -13.58
N GLU A 254 8.44 -17.74 -12.58
CA GLU A 254 8.16 -18.57 -11.41
C GLU A 254 7.08 -17.95 -10.51
N LEU A 255 7.12 -16.61 -10.33
CA LEU A 255 6.07 -15.90 -9.60
C LEU A 255 4.72 -16.01 -10.29
N TYR A 256 4.70 -15.95 -11.62
CA TYR A 256 3.49 -16.24 -12.41
C TYR A 256 3.00 -17.66 -12.18
N ARG A 257 3.87 -18.66 -12.20
CA ARG A 257 3.52 -20.05 -11.99
C ARG A 257 2.84 -20.27 -10.64
N VAL A 258 3.45 -19.76 -9.57
CA VAL A 258 2.96 -20.00 -8.19
C VAL A 258 1.81 -19.08 -7.77
N LEU A 259 1.52 -18.00 -8.49
CA LEU A 259 0.37 -17.11 -8.24
C LEU A 259 -0.91 -17.75 -8.77
N LYS A 260 -1.99 -17.76 -7.98
CA LYS A 260 -3.31 -18.21 -8.42
C LYS A 260 -3.89 -17.29 -9.50
N LYS A 261 -4.74 -17.83 -10.36
CA LYS A 261 -5.56 -17.05 -11.30
C LYS A 261 -6.48 -16.10 -10.55
N GLY A 262 -6.80 -14.96 -11.17
CA GLY A 262 -7.58 -13.90 -10.54
C GLY A 262 -6.86 -13.12 -9.44
N ARG A 263 -5.56 -13.38 -9.20
CA ARG A 263 -4.78 -12.77 -8.12
C ARG A 263 -3.70 -11.82 -8.64
N ARG A 264 -3.20 -10.96 -7.73
CA ARG A 264 -2.26 -9.89 -8.08
C ARG A 264 -0.85 -10.15 -7.57
N LEU A 265 0.10 -9.68 -8.38
CA LEU A 265 1.50 -9.51 -8.04
C LEU A 265 1.83 -8.02 -8.02
N ALA A 266 2.38 -7.51 -6.92
CA ALA A 266 2.88 -6.14 -6.78
C ALA A 266 4.40 -6.16 -6.64
N MET A 267 5.09 -5.35 -7.43
CA MET A 267 6.55 -5.28 -7.44
C MET A 267 7.01 -3.83 -7.42
N LEU A 268 8.00 -3.52 -6.58
CA LEU A 268 8.74 -2.27 -6.61
C LEU A 268 10.13 -2.55 -7.20
N CYS A 269 10.42 -2.01 -8.37
CA CYS A 269 11.67 -2.27 -9.08
C CYS A 269 12.37 -0.97 -9.50
N ALA A 270 13.65 -1.07 -9.88
CA ALA A 270 14.36 0.05 -10.47
C ALA A 270 13.76 0.43 -11.84
N THR A 271 13.81 1.73 -12.17
CA THR A 271 13.34 2.22 -13.49
C THR A 271 14.06 1.53 -14.64
N SER A 272 15.36 1.20 -14.51
CA SER A 272 16.13 0.47 -15.50
C SER A 272 15.62 -0.95 -15.77
N GLN A 273 15.04 -1.61 -14.79
CA GLN A 273 14.51 -2.98 -14.89
C GLN A 273 13.08 -3.02 -15.47
N ALA A 274 12.32 -1.93 -15.29
CA ALA A 274 10.90 -1.90 -15.58
C ALA A 274 10.55 -2.25 -17.04
N GLY A 275 11.40 -1.88 -17.99
CA GLY A 275 11.20 -2.20 -19.42
C GLY A 275 11.18 -3.70 -19.69
N ALA A 276 12.18 -4.42 -19.19
CA ALA A 276 12.29 -5.87 -19.35
C ALA A 276 11.16 -6.61 -18.61
N LEU A 277 10.81 -6.15 -17.40
CA LEU A 277 9.71 -6.73 -16.63
C LEU A 277 8.34 -6.56 -17.29
N ARG A 278 8.06 -5.41 -17.92
CA ARG A 278 6.83 -5.20 -18.70
C ARG A 278 6.75 -6.14 -19.89
N GLN A 279 7.85 -6.31 -20.59
CA GLN A 279 7.91 -7.23 -21.74
C GLN A 279 7.66 -8.68 -21.28
N GLN A 280 8.32 -9.12 -20.22
CA GLN A 280 8.12 -10.46 -19.67
C GLN A 280 6.69 -10.67 -19.15
N ALA A 281 6.15 -9.71 -18.41
CA ALA A 281 4.77 -9.78 -17.93
C ALA A 281 3.75 -9.91 -19.08
N ALA A 282 3.97 -9.17 -20.18
CA ALA A 282 3.12 -9.26 -21.36
C ALA A 282 3.22 -10.62 -22.05
N SER A 283 4.42 -11.23 -22.13
CA SER A 283 4.62 -12.57 -22.70
C SER A 283 3.92 -13.68 -21.89
N LEU A 284 3.78 -13.47 -20.58
CA LEU A 284 3.08 -14.37 -19.66
C LEU A 284 1.55 -14.14 -19.64
N GLY A 285 1.04 -13.12 -20.35
CA GLY A 285 -0.39 -12.79 -20.32
C GLY A 285 -0.83 -12.07 -19.04
N LEU A 286 0.10 -11.54 -18.25
CA LEU A 286 -0.22 -10.73 -17.07
C LEU A 286 -0.83 -9.39 -17.48
N ARG A 287 -2.00 -9.07 -16.95
CA ARG A 287 -2.67 -7.79 -17.20
C ARG A 287 -2.18 -6.72 -16.25
N ALA A 288 -1.65 -5.61 -16.78
CA ALA A 288 -1.24 -4.47 -15.97
C ALA A 288 -2.46 -3.83 -15.24
N VAL A 289 -2.33 -3.65 -13.94
CA VAL A 289 -3.29 -2.96 -13.05
C VAL A 289 -2.76 -1.58 -12.68
N LEU A 290 -1.47 -1.50 -12.37
CA LEU A 290 -0.77 -0.25 -12.07
C LEU A 290 0.62 -0.30 -12.68
N ASP A 291 1.04 0.83 -13.24
CA ASP A 291 2.40 1.06 -13.73
C ASP A 291 2.71 2.54 -13.49
N ALA A 292 3.47 2.81 -12.44
CA ALA A 292 3.72 4.19 -12.05
C ALA A 292 5.10 4.38 -11.42
N ALA A 293 5.82 5.38 -11.90
CA ALA A 293 7.07 5.81 -11.32
C ALA A 293 6.84 6.59 -10.02
N ILE A 294 7.68 6.34 -9.03
CA ILE A 294 7.72 7.09 -7.78
C ILE A 294 9.15 7.50 -7.44
N ASP A 295 9.30 8.65 -6.78
CA ASP A 295 10.58 9.12 -6.25
C ASP A 295 10.77 8.62 -4.81
N ARG A 296 11.84 7.87 -4.57
CA ARG A 296 12.28 7.43 -3.24
C ARG A 296 13.58 8.13 -2.86
N LYS A 297 13.49 9.39 -2.40
CA LYS A 297 14.65 10.16 -1.94
C LYS A 297 15.80 10.20 -2.96
N GLY A 298 15.45 10.48 -4.22
CA GLY A 298 16.42 10.56 -5.33
C GLY A 298 16.72 9.22 -6.01
N LEU A 299 16.04 8.15 -5.64
CA LEU A 299 16.05 6.89 -6.37
C LEU A 299 14.75 6.75 -7.17
N ASP A 300 14.86 6.75 -8.48
CA ASP A 300 13.73 6.55 -9.37
C ASP A 300 13.36 5.07 -9.45
N VAL A 301 12.20 4.73 -8.95
CA VAL A 301 11.66 3.37 -8.94
C VAL A 301 10.27 3.34 -9.54
N VAL A 302 9.83 2.16 -9.94
CA VAL A 302 8.52 1.92 -10.54
C VAL A 302 7.75 0.93 -9.69
N VAL A 303 6.50 1.24 -9.40
CA VAL A 303 5.52 0.31 -8.83
C VAL A 303 4.79 -0.35 -10.00
N LEU A 304 4.92 -1.65 -10.12
CA LEU A 304 4.25 -2.47 -11.10
C LEU A 304 3.27 -3.41 -10.39
N VAL A 305 2.03 -3.43 -10.82
CA VAL A 305 1.03 -4.37 -10.31
C VAL A 305 0.38 -5.06 -11.49
N TRP A 306 0.40 -6.37 -11.46
CA TRP A 306 -0.22 -7.21 -12.48
C TRP A 306 -1.28 -8.11 -11.88
N LEU A 307 -2.24 -8.46 -12.71
CA LEU A 307 -3.26 -9.46 -12.45
C LEU A 307 -3.00 -10.68 -13.34
N LYS A 308 -2.90 -11.86 -12.74
CA LYS A 308 -2.98 -13.12 -13.49
C LYS A 308 -4.43 -13.38 -13.86
N VAL A 309 -4.75 -13.20 -15.15
CA VAL A 309 -6.13 -13.36 -15.63
C VAL A 309 -6.54 -14.83 -15.68
N ASP A 310 -7.83 -15.08 -15.55
CA ASP A 310 -8.42 -16.38 -15.89
C ASP A 310 -8.45 -16.48 -17.42
N GLU A 311 -7.99 -17.62 -17.96
CA GLU A 311 -8.17 -17.94 -19.37
C GLU A 311 -9.64 -18.25 -19.71
#